data_a42842e5095e4fec0011d119c1ada094
#
_entry.id   a42842e5095e4fec0011d119c1ada094
#
_cell.length_a   1.000
_cell.length_b   1.000
_cell.length_c   1.000
_cell.angle_alpha   90.00
_cell.angle_beta   90.00
_cell.angle_gamma   90.00
#
_symmetry.space_group_name_H-M   'P 1'
#
loop_
_entity.id
_entity.type
_entity.pdbx_description
1 polymer ?
#
loop_
_entity_poly.entity_id
_entity_poly.type
_entity_poly.pdbx_seq_one_letter_code
_entity_poly.pdbx_strand_id
1 'polypeptide(L)'
;MNALIDADVHITWQDSNVFLSYLPDAWKGRFTQGYGHSETGFALSQPFFNPLEAGRPEGESDPDALLQWMEKTGTTACVLHNWRAPAVGNFGDTIYPGHLAEAYNRWLCDHWLSRSPSFLGSIVVAPGDPDAAAREIARAVRACPQVVQVSLTPGTLEPYGKPRFRPIFRAAAEHGLAVCLHAGAEGVGVCNPPTSHGWPRNILEYRVTPATNFIAHLTSLITEGVFTDFPDLRLLGLEVGGILPLITYLWRFDKNFKALRSEAPWLTELPSAIVRKHIRLGTHSTAIGDPEVYFKLLESFGADDMLLW
;
A
#
# COMPACT_ATOMS: atom_id res chain seq x y z
N MET A 1 -6.45 -27.75 9.78
CA MET A 1 -7.16 -26.67 9.06
C MET A 1 -6.11 -25.73 8.54
N ASN A 2 -6.21 -25.31 7.28
CA ASN A 2 -5.31 -24.29 6.75
C ASN A 2 -5.61 -22.96 7.48
N ALA A 3 -4.54 -22.22 7.81
CA ALA A 3 -4.70 -20.89 8.40
C ALA A 3 -5.37 -19.97 7.36
N LEU A 4 -6.46 -19.29 7.75
CA LEU A 4 -7.09 -18.26 6.94
C LEU A 4 -6.53 -16.91 7.40
N ILE A 5 -5.84 -16.21 6.49
CA ILE A 5 -5.25 -14.90 6.75
C ILE A 5 -5.93 -13.89 5.85
N ASP A 6 -6.52 -12.86 6.44
CA ASP A 6 -7.02 -11.71 5.69
C ASP A 6 -5.88 -10.69 5.55
N ALA A 7 -5.45 -10.43 4.32
CA ALA A 7 -4.30 -9.58 4.03
C ALA A 7 -4.68 -8.09 3.81
N ASP A 8 -5.97 -7.75 3.90
CA ASP A 8 -6.47 -6.41 3.51
C ASP A 8 -7.59 -5.93 4.45
N VAL A 9 -7.29 -5.82 5.75
CA VAL A 9 -8.25 -5.40 6.76
C VAL A 9 -8.10 -3.91 7.05
N HIS A 10 -9.12 -3.15 6.69
CA HIS A 10 -9.14 -1.72 6.94
C HIS A 10 -9.52 -1.41 8.38
N ILE A 11 -8.69 -0.61 9.04
CA ILE A 11 -8.95 -0.08 10.37
C ILE A 11 -9.01 1.45 10.32
N THR A 12 -9.72 2.03 11.27
CA THR A 12 -9.86 3.48 11.38
C THR A 12 -9.85 3.93 12.84
N TRP A 13 -9.90 5.22 13.05
CA TRP A 13 -10.04 5.87 14.33
C TRP A 13 -11.40 6.57 14.42
N GLN A 14 -11.96 6.64 15.62
CA GLN A 14 -13.23 7.35 15.86
C GLN A 14 -13.03 8.86 15.90
N ASP A 15 -11.94 9.31 16.53
CA ASP A 15 -11.56 10.72 16.64
C ASP A 15 -10.08 10.88 16.31
N SER A 16 -9.76 11.73 15.33
CA SER A 16 -8.39 12.02 14.92
C SER A 16 -7.55 12.67 16.03
N ASN A 17 -8.17 13.26 17.04
CA ASN A 17 -7.45 13.79 18.20
C ASN A 17 -6.66 12.74 18.98
N VAL A 18 -6.92 11.45 18.76
CA VAL A 18 -6.11 10.35 19.31
C VAL A 18 -4.63 10.52 18.95
N PHE A 19 -4.33 11.07 17.79
CA PHE A 19 -2.95 11.28 17.34
C PHE A 19 -2.21 12.39 18.08
N LEU A 20 -2.92 13.31 18.76
CA LEU A 20 -2.30 14.40 19.52
C LEU A 20 -1.40 13.88 20.65
N SER A 21 -1.71 12.72 21.21
CA SER A 21 -0.88 12.09 22.25
C SER A 21 0.44 11.54 21.71
N TYR A 22 0.52 11.28 20.41
CA TYR A 22 1.68 10.72 19.73
C TYR A 22 2.52 11.77 19.00
N LEU A 23 1.98 12.97 18.79
CA LEU A 23 2.70 14.05 18.12
C LEU A 23 3.57 14.84 19.08
N PRO A 24 4.79 15.25 18.66
CA PRO A 24 5.57 16.25 19.40
C PRO A 24 4.81 17.55 19.55
N ASP A 25 4.96 18.25 20.71
CA ASP A 25 4.20 19.45 21.03
C ASP A 25 4.28 20.55 19.95
N ALA A 26 5.46 20.68 19.33
CA ALA A 26 5.67 21.63 18.24
C ALA A 26 4.73 21.45 17.04
N TRP A 27 4.20 20.24 16.84
CA TRP A 27 3.35 19.91 15.70
C TRP A 27 1.86 19.83 16.02
N LYS A 28 1.49 19.80 17.31
CA LYS A 28 0.08 19.71 17.74
C LYS A 28 -0.75 20.88 17.22
N GLY A 29 -0.19 22.10 17.23
CA GLY A 29 -0.87 23.27 16.70
C GLY A 29 -1.17 23.17 15.21
N ARG A 30 -0.22 22.66 14.43
CA ARG A 30 -0.45 22.44 12.98
C ARG A 30 -1.50 21.35 12.72
N PHE A 31 -1.53 20.32 13.56
CA PHE A 31 -2.51 19.24 13.48
C PHE A 31 -3.93 19.73 13.75
N THR A 32 -4.11 20.55 14.82
CA THR A 32 -5.43 21.04 15.24
C THR A 32 -5.93 22.25 14.44
N GLN A 33 -5.01 23.03 13.89
CA GLN A 33 -5.33 24.26 13.13
C GLN A 33 -5.13 24.08 11.63
N GLY A 34 -4.98 22.86 11.20
CA GLY A 34 -4.66 22.51 9.84
C GLY A 34 -5.56 23.23 8.83
N TYR A 35 -4.94 23.96 7.93
CA TYR A 35 -5.65 24.65 6.87
C TYR A 35 -6.39 23.62 6.01
N GLY A 36 -7.65 23.60 6.33
CA GLY A 36 -8.56 22.98 5.43
C GLY A 36 -8.56 21.53 5.25
N HIS A 37 -8.34 20.89 6.12
CA HIS A 37 -8.14 19.91 6.22
C HIS A 37 -8.04 18.96 6.63
N SER A 38 -8.10 18.87 6.44
CA SER A 38 -7.91 17.82 6.91
C SER A 38 -6.94 17.89 7.77
N GLU A 39 -7.39 18.33 8.75
CA GLU A 39 -6.80 18.41 9.94
C GLU A 39 -5.75 17.48 10.18
N THR A 40 -5.76 16.48 9.46
CA THR A 40 -4.90 15.38 9.77
C THR A 40 -3.93 15.07 8.66
N GLY A 41 -4.14 15.65 7.50
CA GLY A 41 -3.48 15.17 6.33
C GLY A 41 -3.84 13.72 5.96
N PHE A 42 -4.57 13.03 6.85
CA PHE A 42 -5.13 11.73 6.56
C PHE A 42 -6.54 11.78 6.01
N ALA A 43 -7.21 12.91 6.23
CA ALA A 43 -8.58 13.10 5.84
C ALA A 43 -8.68 14.06 4.68
N LEU A 44 -7.82 13.99 3.75
CA LEU A 44 -7.96 14.78 2.56
C LEU A 44 -9.34 14.52 1.99
N SER A 45 -10.19 15.56 1.99
CA SER A 45 -11.47 15.48 1.32
C SER A 45 -11.20 15.20 -0.14
N GLN A 46 -11.36 13.96 -0.49
CA GLN A 46 -11.19 13.56 -1.85
C GLN A 46 -12.46 13.87 -2.59
N PRO A 47 -12.39 14.59 -3.69
CA PRO A 47 -13.58 14.80 -4.51
C PRO A 47 -14.17 13.49 -5.04
N PHE A 48 -13.42 12.39 -4.93
CA PHE A 48 -13.79 11.09 -5.46
C PHE A 48 -14.15 10.03 -4.39
N PHE A 49 -13.90 10.31 -3.12
CA PHE A 49 -14.28 9.42 -2.04
C PHE A 49 -15.37 10.05 -1.21
N ASN A 50 -16.46 9.32 -1.06
CA ASN A 50 -17.45 9.66 -0.05
C ASN A 50 -16.90 9.24 1.33
N PRO A 51 -16.49 10.17 2.20
CA PRO A 51 -15.95 9.83 3.50
C PRO A 51 -17.00 9.28 4.46
N LEU A 52 -18.26 9.33 4.06
CA LEU A 52 -19.41 9.06 4.90
C LEU A 52 -20.24 7.91 4.34
N GLU A 53 -19.62 6.85 3.89
CA GLU A 53 -20.40 5.65 3.63
C GLU A 53 -21.05 5.23 4.94
N ALA A 54 -22.34 5.50 4.99
CA ALA A 54 -23.19 4.96 6.04
C ALA A 54 -23.14 3.43 5.93
N GLY A 55 -22.71 2.76 7.00
CA GLY A 55 -22.61 1.31 7.02
C GLY A 55 -21.18 0.77 6.92
N ARG A 56 -20.21 1.45 7.53
CA ARG A 56 -18.90 0.82 7.77
C ARG A 56 -19.09 -0.50 8.51
N PRO A 57 -18.35 -1.55 8.13
CA PRO A 57 -18.39 -2.80 8.85
C PRO A 57 -18.14 -2.59 10.34
N GLU A 58 -18.89 -3.29 11.18
CA GLU A 58 -18.58 -3.37 12.59
C GLU A 58 -17.13 -3.87 12.74
N GLY A 59 -16.31 -3.19 13.52
CA GLY A 59 -14.94 -3.58 13.78
C GLY A 59 -13.86 -2.70 13.14
N GLU A 60 -14.17 -1.83 12.17
CA GLU A 60 -13.15 -0.92 11.61
C GLU A 60 -12.49 0.00 12.67
N SER A 61 -13.15 0.33 13.75
CA SER A 61 -12.63 1.18 14.83
C SER A 61 -12.58 0.50 16.20
N ASP A 62 -12.94 -0.77 16.27
CA ASP A 62 -13.03 -1.55 17.52
C ASP A 62 -12.29 -2.89 17.38
N PRO A 63 -11.12 -3.04 18.04
CA PRO A 63 -10.37 -4.29 18.02
C PRO A 63 -11.15 -5.51 18.54
N ASP A 64 -12.01 -5.33 19.54
CA ASP A 64 -12.74 -6.44 20.12
C ASP A 64 -13.85 -6.93 19.18
N ALA A 65 -14.51 -6.02 18.45
CA ALA A 65 -15.47 -6.39 17.41
C ALA A 65 -14.78 -7.11 16.24
N LEU A 66 -13.57 -6.71 15.86
CA LEU A 66 -12.80 -7.41 14.84
C LEU A 66 -12.42 -8.83 15.29
N LEU A 67 -12.01 -9.03 16.53
CA LEU A 67 -11.71 -10.37 17.07
C LEU A 67 -12.94 -11.27 17.04
N GLN A 68 -14.13 -10.77 17.40
CA GLN A 68 -15.38 -11.53 17.31
C GLN A 68 -15.72 -11.90 15.86
N TRP A 69 -15.46 -11.02 14.91
CA TRP A 69 -15.64 -11.32 13.50
C TRP A 69 -14.67 -12.41 13.02
N MET A 70 -13.39 -12.34 13.41
CA MET A 70 -12.41 -13.37 13.11
C MET A 70 -12.82 -14.74 13.63
N GLU A 71 -13.33 -14.81 14.87
CA GLU A 71 -13.84 -16.04 15.45
C GLU A 71 -15.00 -16.62 14.62
N LYS A 72 -15.97 -15.78 14.25
CA LYS A 72 -17.14 -16.18 13.45
C LYS A 72 -16.77 -16.70 12.06
N THR A 73 -15.74 -16.13 11.44
CA THR A 73 -15.31 -16.46 10.07
C THR A 73 -14.24 -17.54 10.01
N GLY A 74 -13.62 -17.88 11.16
CA GLY A 74 -12.47 -18.77 11.20
C GLY A 74 -11.18 -18.12 10.72
N THR A 75 -11.13 -16.78 10.62
CA THR A 75 -9.93 -16.03 10.26
C THR A 75 -8.92 -16.12 11.40
N THR A 76 -7.69 -16.52 11.08
CA THR A 76 -6.65 -16.78 12.09
C THR A 76 -5.69 -15.60 12.28
N ALA A 77 -5.54 -14.77 11.26
CA ALA A 77 -4.76 -13.54 11.34
C ALA A 77 -5.28 -12.48 10.37
N CYS A 78 -5.07 -11.21 10.69
CA CYS A 78 -5.43 -10.07 9.87
C CYS A 78 -4.25 -9.12 9.72
N VAL A 79 -3.96 -8.68 8.50
CA VAL A 79 -3.03 -7.58 8.25
C VAL A 79 -3.81 -6.27 8.28
N LEU A 80 -3.56 -5.47 9.32
CA LEU A 80 -4.31 -4.25 9.59
C LEU A 80 -3.64 -3.05 8.95
N HIS A 81 -4.39 -2.29 8.20
CA HIS A 81 -3.92 -1.02 7.66
C HIS A 81 -5.06 0.00 7.50
N ASN A 82 -4.72 1.23 7.22
CA ASN A 82 -5.69 2.26 6.92
C ASN A 82 -5.43 2.79 5.51
N TRP A 83 -6.43 2.76 4.65
CA TRP A 83 -6.29 3.17 3.26
C TRP A 83 -6.02 4.68 3.06
N ARG A 84 -6.29 5.52 4.09
CA ARG A 84 -6.01 6.96 4.07
C ARG A 84 -4.62 7.30 4.58
N ALA A 85 -4.11 6.54 5.54
CA ALA A 85 -2.84 6.84 6.19
C ALA A 85 -1.65 6.95 5.21
N PRO A 86 -1.54 6.17 4.12
CA PRO A 86 -0.48 6.34 3.13
C PRO A 86 -0.49 7.71 2.44
N ALA A 87 -1.59 8.49 2.53
CA ALA A 87 -1.64 9.86 1.99
C ALA A 87 -0.62 10.81 2.63
N VAL A 88 0.04 10.43 3.73
CA VAL A 88 1.23 11.15 4.24
C VAL A 88 2.33 11.28 3.16
N GLY A 89 2.34 10.41 2.17
CA GLY A 89 3.23 10.51 1.01
C GLY A 89 2.94 11.69 0.08
N ASN A 90 1.76 12.29 0.19
CA ASN A 90 1.26 13.31 -0.73
C ASN A 90 1.38 14.74 -0.18
N PHE A 91 2.12 14.94 0.90
CA PHE A 91 2.43 16.26 1.39
C PHE A 91 3.57 16.90 0.60
N GLY A 92 3.48 18.24 0.39
CA GLY A 92 4.58 19.00 -0.19
C GLY A 92 5.73 19.30 0.79
N ASP A 93 5.50 19.02 2.07
CA ASP A 93 6.47 19.14 3.17
C ASP A 93 7.05 17.73 3.45
N THR A 94 8.31 17.65 3.83
CA THR A 94 8.98 16.37 4.10
C THR A 94 9.15 16.07 5.59
N ILE A 95 8.95 17.05 6.48
CA ILE A 95 9.17 16.89 7.93
C ILE A 95 7.88 16.50 8.66
N TYR A 96 6.84 17.31 8.50
CA TYR A 96 5.57 17.10 9.20
C TYR A 96 4.92 15.73 8.87
N PRO A 97 4.88 15.28 7.61
CA PRO A 97 4.32 13.96 7.28
C PRO A 97 5.10 12.80 7.93
N GLY A 98 6.39 12.97 8.19
CA GLY A 98 7.17 11.99 8.96
C GLY A 98 6.66 11.84 10.40
N HIS A 99 6.32 12.94 11.07
CA HIS A 99 5.72 12.90 12.41
C HIS A 99 4.30 12.33 12.40
N LEU A 100 3.52 12.60 11.36
CA LEU A 100 2.20 11.97 11.19
C LEU A 100 2.30 10.46 11.00
N ALA A 101 3.24 10.01 10.18
CA ALA A 101 3.50 8.59 9.97
C ALA A 101 3.92 7.90 11.28
N GLU A 102 4.86 8.48 12.02
CA GLU A 102 5.25 7.97 13.34
C GLU A 102 4.08 7.92 14.31
N ALA A 103 3.24 8.96 14.37
CA ALA A 103 2.07 9.01 15.24
C ALA A 103 1.07 7.90 14.91
N TYR A 104 0.77 7.70 13.62
CA TYR A 104 -0.08 6.59 13.17
C TYR A 104 0.52 5.23 13.53
N ASN A 105 1.80 5.01 13.27
CA ASN A 105 2.45 3.72 13.53
C ASN A 105 2.48 3.39 15.02
N ARG A 106 2.70 4.37 15.89
CA ARG A 106 2.60 4.20 17.35
C ARG A 106 1.18 3.87 17.78
N TRP A 107 0.19 4.61 17.28
CA TRP A 107 -1.21 4.34 17.55
C TRP A 107 -1.61 2.93 17.11
N LEU A 108 -1.20 2.50 15.90
CA LEU A 108 -1.44 1.15 15.40
C LEU A 108 -0.89 0.10 16.38
N CYS A 109 0.35 0.27 16.83
CA CYS A 109 0.99 -0.66 17.76
C CYS A 109 0.27 -0.68 19.11
N ASP A 110 -0.02 0.48 19.69
CA ASP A 110 -0.57 0.61 21.05
C ASP A 110 -2.05 0.26 21.11
N HIS A 111 -2.81 0.63 20.10
CA HIS A 111 -4.26 0.50 20.11
C HIS A 111 -4.77 -0.81 19.50
N TRP A 112 -4.10 -1.29 18.44
CA TRP A 112 -4.52 -2.47 17.70
C TRP A 112 -3.63 -3.69 17.96
N LEU A 113 -2.36 -3.61 17.63
CA LEU A 113 -1.48 -4.78 17.63
C LEU A 113 -1.27 -5.34 19.05
N SER A 114 -1.28 -4.50 20.05
CA SER A 114 -1.22 -4.91 21.48
C SER A 114 -2.41 -5.76 21.93
N ARG A 115 -3.54 -5.74 21.19
CA ARG A 115 -4.77 -6.45 21.58
C ARG A 115 -4.73 -7.94 21.26
N SER A 116 -4.01 -8.35 20.22
CA SER A 116 -3.96 -9.76 19.82
C SER A 116 -2.71 -10.08 19.01
N PRO A 117 -2.09 -11.25 19.23
CA PRO A 117 -1.02 -11.73 18.35
C PRO A 117 -1.49 -12.08 16.93
N SER A 118 -2.80 -12.20 16.71
CA SER A 118 -3.40 -12.42 15.39
C SER A 118 -3.51 -11.15 14.56
N PHE A 119 -3.26 -9.98 15.15
CA PHE A 119 -3.20 -8.72 14.41
C PHE A 119 -1.78 -8.47 13.95
N LEU A 120 -1.60 -8.33 12.66
CA LEU A 120 -0.35 -7.99 12.00
C LEU A 120 -0.45 -6.56 11.45
N GLY A 121 0.63 -5.80 11.53
CA GLY A 121 0.59 -4.36 11.23
C GLY A 121 1.19 -4.00 9.88
N SER A 122 0.49 -3.13 9.16
CA SER A 122 1.00 -2.40 8.02
C SER A 122 1.26 -0.95 8.42
N ILE A 123 2.53 -0.60 8.57
CA ILE A 123 2.95 0.78 8.90
C ILE A 123 2.97 1.67 7.67
N VAL A 124 2.93 2.98 7.88
CA VAL A 124 3.11 3.97 6.83
C VAL A 124 4.40 4.75 7.02
N VAL A 125 4.93 5.28 5.94
CA VAL A 125 6.09 6.19 5.95
C VAL A 125 5.88 7.34 4.99
N ALA A 126 6.57 8.46 5.20
CA ALA A 126 6.55 9.63 4.33
C ALA A 126 7.71 9.54 3.32
N PRO A 127 7.46 9.12 2.06
CA PRO A 127 8.52 8.88 1.08
C PRO A 127 9.17 10.17 0.55
N GLY A 128 8.68 11.33 0.94
CA GLY A 128 9.29 12.63 0.64
C GLY A 128 10.71 12.79 1.19
N ASP A 129 11.00 12.16 2.35
CA ASP A 129 12.33 11.96 2.92
C ASP A 129 12.59 10.45 3.08
N PRO A 130 13.19 9.78 2.08
CA PRO A 130 13.39 8.33 2.11
C PRO A 130 14.30 7.84 3.24
N ASP A 131 15.26 8.65 3.69
CA ASP A 131 16.14 8.28 4.79
C ASP A 131 15.42 8.37 6.15
N ALA A 132 14.57 9.38 6.35
CA ALA A 132 13.69 9.43 7.52
C ALA A 132 12.68 8.28 7.50
N ALA A 133 12.11 7.96 6.35
CA ALA A 133 11.23 6.82 6.17
C ALA A 133 11.90 5.50 6.55
N ALA A 134 13.15 5.28 6.14
CA ALA A 134 13.92 4.10 6.52
C ALA A 134 14.19 4.03 8.04
N ARG A 135 14.48 5.16 8.68
CA ARG A 135 14.63 5.21 10.14
C ARG A 135 13.32 4.87 10.87
N GLU A 136 12.19 5.35 10.35
CA GLU A 136 10.89 5.04 10.92
C GLU A 136 10.53 3.55 10.78
N ILE A 137 10.82 2.91 9.65
CA ILE A 137 10.67 1.46 9.48
C ILE A 137 11.43 0.73 10.58
N ALA A 138 12.72 1.03 10.74
CA ALA A 138 13.56 0.40 11.74
C ALA A 138 13.09 0.66 13.19
N ARG A 139 12.53 1.86 13.46
CA ARG A 139 11.95 2.20 14.77
C ARG A 139 10.70 1.37 15.05
N ALA A 140 9.77 1.33 14.09
CA ALA A 140 8.49 0.67 14.24
C ALA A 140 8.64 -0.84 14.45
N VAL A 141 9.48 -1.50 13.67
CA VAL A 141 9.75 -2.96 13.82
C VAL A 141 10.36 -3.27 15.19
N ARG A 142 11.32 -2.45 15.66
CA ARG A 142 11.90 -2.66 17.02
C ARG A 142 10.87 -2.47 18.12
N ALA A 143 9.92 -1.57 17.95
CA ALA A 143 8.87 -1.30 18.94
C ALA A 143 7.77 -2.36 18.92
N CYS A 144 7.47 -2.92 17.76
CA CYS A 144 6.36 -3.84 17.56
C CYS A 144 6.72 -4.95 16.55
N PRO A 145 7.06 -6.16 17.02
CA PRO A 145 7.43 -7.28 16.16
C PRO A 145 6.30 -7.79 15.24
N GLN A 146 5.06 -7.38 15.49
CA GLN A 146 3.90 -7.72 14.65
C GLN A 146 3.82 -6.88 13.38
N VAL A 147 4.70 -5.90 13.18
CA VAL A 147 4.81 -5.15 11.93
C VAL A 147 5.38 -6.06 10.85
N VAL A 148 4.61 -6.27 9.77
CA VAL A 148 4.97 -7.17 8.67
C VAL A 148 5.02 -6.48 7.30
N GLN A 149 4.54 -5.24 7.22
CA GLN A 149 4.33 -4.54 5.96
C GLN A 149 4.56 -3.03 6.09
N VAL A 150 5.04 -2.43 5.01
CA VAL A 150 5.13 -0.98 4.81
C VAL A 150 4.16 -0.59 3.70
N SER A 151 3.18 0.25 4.00
CA SER A 151 2.21 0.75 3.03
C SER A 151 2.62 2.11 2.46
N LEU A 152 2.59 2.20 1.14
CA LEU A 152 2.87 3.40 0.36
C LEU A 152 1.67 3.74 -0.53
N THR A 153 1.45 5.03 -0.79
CA THR A 153 0.45 5.47 -1.75
C THR A 153 0.94 5.30 -3.18
N PRO A 154 0.11 4.83 -4.12
CA PRO A 154 0.44 4.90 -5.54
C PRO A 154 0.28 6.32 -6.13
N GLY A 155 -0.31 7.25 -5.40
CA GLY A 155 -0.39 8.67 -5.79
C GLY A 155 0.93 9.39 -5.49
N THR A 156 1.78 9.59 -6.50
CA THR A 156 3.10 10.22 -6.35
C THR A 156 3.44 11.13 -7.51
N LEU A 157 4.48 11.94 -7.37
CA LEU A 157 5.05 12.72 -8.47
C LEU A 157 6.03 11.91 -9.31
N GLU A 158 6.66 10.89 -8.74
CA GLU A 158 7.65 10.04 -9.38
C GLU A 158 7.41 8.58 -9.02
N PRO A 159 7.65 7.66 -9.96
CA PRO A 159 7.50 6.24 -9.65
C PRO A 159 8.57 5.76 -8.66
N TYR A 160 8.19 4.84 -7.80
CA TYR A 160 9.02 4.34 -6.70
C TYR A 160 10.29 3.57 -7.12
N GLY A 161 10.44 3.20 -8.38
CA GLY A 161 11.71 2.62 -8.87
C GLY A 161 12.89 3.58 -8.84
N LYS A 162 12.66 4.89 -8.79
CA LYS A 162 13.74 5.88 -8.79
C LYS A 162 14.75 5.67 -7.67
N PRO A 163 16.07 5.85 -7.93
CA PRO A 163 17.15 5.54 -6.97
C PRO A 163 16.97 6.20 -5.60
N ARG A 164 16.37 7.37 -5.54
CA ARG A 164 16.15 8.08 -4.28
C ARG A 164 15.30 7.30 -3.26
N PHE A 165 14.44 6.38 -3.71
CA PHE A 165 13.59 5.57 -2.82
C PHE A 165 14.26 4.29 -2.30
N ARG A 166 15.49 3.98 -2.75
CA ARG A 166 16.25 2.81 -2.30
C ARG A 166 16.36 2.66 -0.77
N PRO A 167 16.49 3.73 0.05
CA PRO A 167 16.54 3.61 1.50
C PRO A 167 15.30 2.90 2.08
N ILE A 168 14.10 3.17 1.54
CA ILE A 168 12.85 2.54 1.99
C ILE A 168 12.88 1.03 1.71
N PHE A 169 13.22 0.65 0.48
CA PHE A 169 13.25 -0.77 0.08
C PHE A 169 14.35 -1.54 0.80
N ARG A 170 15.49 -0.91 1.05
CA ARG A 170 16.57 -1.51 1.85
C ARG A 170 16.10 -1.79 3.27
N ALA A 171 15.51 -0.81 3.94
CA ALA A 171 15.00 -0.99 5.29
C ALA A 171 13.90 -2.05 5.37
N ALA A 172 12.99 -2.09 4.39
CA ALA A 172 11.97 -3.14 4.31
C ALA A 172 12.61 -4.53 4.15
N ALA A 173 13.56 -4.68 3.23
CA ALA A 173 14.26 -5.95 3.00
C ALA A 173 15.09 -6.41 4.22
N GLU A 174 15.84 -5.52 4.85
CA GLU A 174 16.65 -5.81 6.05
C GLU A 174 15.81 -6.28 7.23
N HIS A 175 14.55 -5.86 7.31
CA HIS A 175 13.62 -6.25 8.35
C HIS A 175 12.62 -7.33 7.91
N GLY A 176 12.75 -7.88 6.70
CA GLY A 176 11.86 -8.93 6.19
C GLY A 176 10.42 -8.47 5.93
N LEU A 177 10.20 -7.16 5.74
CA LEU A 177 8.87 -6.60 5.50
C LEU A 177 8.50 -6.65 4.02
N ALA A 178 7.22 -6.89 3.75
CA ALA A 178 6.65 -6.61 2.44
C ALA A 178 6.43 -5.10 2.26
N VAL A 179 6.52 -4.61 1.02
CA VAL A 179 6.06 -3.27 0.65
C VAL A 179 4.71 -3.38 -0.04
N CYS A 180 3.75 -2.58 0.35
CA CYS A 180 2.42 -2.56 -0.21
C CYS A 180 2.16 -1.25 -0.96
N LEU A 181 1.60 -1.35 -2.15
CA LEU A 181 0.93 -0.26 -2.84
C LEU A 181 -0.57 -0.53 -2.78
N HIS A 182 -1.28 0.28 -2.01
CA HIS A 182 -2.73 0.19 -1.88
C HIS A 182 -3.39 1.37 -2.59
N ALA A 183 -4.36 1.10 -3.47
CA ALA A 183 -5.13 2.15 -4.13
C ALA A 183 -5.85 3.03 -3.09
N GLY A 184 -5.96 4.34 -3.34
CA GLY A 184 -6.75 5.19 -2.48
C GLY A 184 -6.28 6.62 -2.25
N ALA A 185 -5.11 6.99 -2.67
CA ALA A 185 -4.61 8.36 -2.48
C ALA A 185 -4.13 9.02 -3.78
N GLU A 186 -4.48 8.44 -4.91
CA GLU A 186 -4.16 9.00 -6.23
C GLU A 186 -4.96 10.29 -6.47
N GLY A 187 -4.28 11.31 -6.89
CA GLY A 187 -4.89 12.61 -7.12
C GLY A 187 -5.10 13.45 -5.84
N VAL A 188 -4.57 13.02 -4.71
CA VAL A 188 -4.71 13.72 -3.42
C VAL A 188 -3.42 14.43 -3.07
N GLY A 189 -3.51 15.68 -2.62
CA GLY A 189 -2.34 16.46 -2.22
C GLY A 189 -1.38 16.75 -3.36
N VAL A 190 -0.08 16.62 -3.11
CA VAL A 190 0.99 16.88 -4.08
C VAL A 190 1.35 15.58 -4.79
N CYS A 191 0.59 15.25 -5.82
CA CYS A 191 0.85 14.09 -6.67
C CYS A 191 0.36 14.34 -8.10
N ASN A 192 0.68 13.41 -9.00
CA ASN A 192 0.13 13.43 -10.35
C ASN A 192 -1.39 13.21 -10.33
N PRO A 193 -2.11 13.65 -11.37
CA PRO A 193 -3.51 13.30 -11.55
C PRO A 193 -3.72 11.77 -11.53
N PRO A 194 -4.90 11.30 -11.12
CA PRO A 194 -5.19 9.87 -11.02
C PRO A 194 -5.10 9.11 -12.33
N THR A 195 -5.22 9.81 -13.46
CA THR A 195 -5.12 9.21 -14.79
C THR A 195 -3.98 9.84 -15.58
N SER A 196 -3.46 9.11 -16.57
CA SER A 196 -2.47 9.64 -17.50
C SER A 196 -2.93 10.84 -18.33
N HIS A 197 -4.24 11.12 -18.34
CA HIS A 197 -4.86 12.21 -19.09
C HIS A 197 -5.42 13.32 -18.18
N GLY A 198 -5.11 13.28 -16.90
CA GLY A 198 -5.54 14.31 -15.96
C GLY A 198 -6.59 13.83 -14.96
N TRP A 199 -7.45 14.75 -14.56
CA TRP A 199 -8.43 14.52 -13.50
C TRP A 199 -9.71 13.88 -14.03
N PRO A 200 -10.16 12.77 -13.47
CA PRO A 200 -11.43 12.17 -13.81
C PRO A 200 -12.58 13.08 -13.39
N ARG A 201 -13.66 13.09 -14.18
CA ARG A 201 -14.85 13.89 -13.90
C ARG A 201 -15.70 13.30 -12.78
N ASN A 202 -15.67 11.99 -12.64
CA ASN A 202 -16.54 11.25 -11.71
C ASN A 202 -15.81 10.05 -11.09
N ILE A 203 -16.43 9.50 -10.06
CA ILE A 203 -15.86 8.37 -9.31
C ILE A 203 -15.73 7.09 -10.16
N LEU A 204 -16.62 6.88 -11.12
CA LEU A 204 -16.57 5.71 -11.99
C LEU A 204 -15.32 5.72 -12.87
N GLU A 205 -14.97 6.87 -13.45
CA GLU A 205 -13.71 7.01 -14.21
C GLU A 205 -12.49 6.73 -13.32
N TYR A 206 -12.52 7.20 -12.06
CA TYR A 206 -11.44 6.95 -11.12
C TYR A 206 -11.33 5.46 -10.77
N ARG A 207 -12.44 4.79 -10.43
CA ARG A 207 -12.46 3.41 -9.91
C ARG A 207 -11.91 2.37 -10.89
N VAL A 208 -11.80 2.68 -12.17
CA VAL A 208 -11.22 1.76 -13.17
C VAL A 208 -9.74 2.02 -13.46
N THR A 209 -9.12 3.02 -12.81
CA THR A 209 -7.73 3.41 -13.10
C THR A 209 -6.64 2.88 -12.16
N PRO A 210 -6.91 2.37 -10.94
CA PRO A 210 -5.85 1.99 -10.00
C PRO A 210 -4.82 1.02 -10.57
N ALA A 211 -5.24 0.09 -11.43
CA ALA A 211 -4.35 -0.84 -12.10
C ALA A 211 -3.26 -0.13 -12.93
N THR A 212 -3.56 0.99 -13.57
CA THR A 212 -2.60 1.70 -14.41
C THR A 212 -1.51 2.37 -13.58
N ASN A 213 -1.85 2.90 -12.41
CA ASN A 213 -0.89 3.50 -11.49
C ASN A 213 0.04 2.43 -10.90
N PHE A 214 -0.53 1.30 -10.46
CA PHE A 214 0.25 0.17 -9.98
C PHE A 214 1.23 -0.34 -11.05
N ILE A 215 0.76 -0.54 -12.28
CA ILE A 215 1.59 -0.97 -13.41
C ILE A 215 2.73 0.02 -13.68
N ALA A 216 2.49 1.32 -13.57
CA ALA A 216 3.53 2.33 -13.76
C ALA A 216 4.63 2.21 -12.69
N HIS A 217 4.26 2.07 -11.42
CA HIS A 217 5.21 1.82 -10.33
C HIS A 217 5.96 0.51 -10.51
N LEU A 218 5.25 -0.57 -10.82
CA LEU A 218 5.85 -1.89 -11.04
C LEU A 218 6.85 -1.88 -12.19
N THR A 219 6.51 -1.21 -13.31
CA THR A 219 7.44 -1.05 -14.43
C THR A 219 8.73 -0.40 -13.96
N SER A 220 8.62 0.71 -13.24
CA SER A 220 9.76 1.45 -12.74
C SER A 220 10.59 0.61 -11.76
N LEU A 221 9.96 -0.08 -10.81
CA LEU A 221 10.64 -0.95 -9.84
C LEU A 221 11.46 -2.05 -10.55
N ILE A 222 10.91 -2.64 -11.61
CA ILE A 222 11.61 -3.66 -12.40
C ILE A 222 12.74 -3.03 -13.20
N THR A 223 12.46 -2.01 -14.02
CA THR A 223 13.44 -1.45 -14.93
C THR A 223 14.60 -0.76 -14.23
N GLU A 224 14.37 -0.19 -13.07
CA GLU A 224 15.41 0.40 -12.21
C GLU A 224 16.15 -0.62 -11.35
N GLY A 225 15.78 -1.91 -11.39
CA GLY A 225 16.51 -3.00 -10.75
C GLY A 225 16.28 -3.14 -9.23
N VAL A 226 15.13 -2.67 -8.69
CA VAL A 226 14.85 -2.78 -7.25
C VAL A 226 14.88 -4.23 -6.78
N PHE A 227 14.30 -5.14 -7.54
CA PHE A 227 14.28 -6.58 -7.19
C PHE A 227 15.63 -7.27 -7.45
N THR A 228 16.51 -6.67 -8.23
CA THR A 228 17.90 -7.10 -8.37
C THR A 228 18.70 -6.73 -7.12
N ASP A 229 18.51 -5.49 -6.63
CA ASP A 229 19.17 -4.99 -5.42
C ASP A 229 18.67 -5.68 -4.15
N PHE A 230 17.38 -6.07 -4.13
CA PHE A 230 16.70 -6.67 -2.99
C PHE A 230 15.95 -7.95 -3.38
N PRO A 231 16.67 -9.09 -3.54
CA PRO A 231 16.12 -10.32 -4.11
C PRO A 231 15.07 -11.02 -3.25
N ASP A 232 14.97 -10.68 -1.97
CA ASP A 232 13.96 -11.23 -1.05
C ASP A 232 12.76 -10.31 -0.84
N LEU A 233 12.81 -9.09 -1.38
CA LEU A 233 11.72 -8.14 -1.25
C LEU A 233 10.44 -8.65 -1.91
N ARG A 234 9.30 -8.46 -1.24
CA ARG A 234 7.96 -8.70 -1.77
C ARG A 234 7.22 -7.38 -1.92
N LEU A 235 6.54 -7.22 -3.05
CA LEU A 235 5.63 -6.10 -3.29
C LEU A 235 4.20 -6.63 -3.35
N LEU A 236 3.32 -5.99 -2.60
CA LEU A 236 1.89 -6.29 -2.59
C LEU A 236 1.15 -5.20 -3.35
N GLY A 237 0.20 -5.60 -4.17
CA GLY A 237 -0.77 -4.70 -4.80
C GLY A 237 -2.14 -4.99 -4.23
N LEU A 238 -2.68 -4.06 -3.43
CA LEU A 238 -4.01 -4.18 -2.85
C LEU A 238 -4.97 -3.19 -3.52
N GLU A 239 -6.17 -3.64 -3.83
CA GLU A 239 -7.19 -2.88 -4.57
C GLU A 239 -6.75 -2.32 -5.95
N VAL A 240 -5.72 -2.89 -6.54
CA VAL A 240 -5.13 -2.43 -7.81
C VAL A 240 -5.74 -3.08 -9.06
N GLY A 241 -6.96 -3.57 -8.97
CA GLY A 241 -7.67 -4.17 -10.10
C GLY A 241 -7.31 -5.63 -10.40
N GLY A 242 -6.58 -6.29 -9.50
CA GLY A 242 -6.23 -7.71 -9.60
C GLY A 242 -5.19 -8.02 -10.67
N ILE A 243 -5.15 -9.30 -11.07
CA ILE A 243 -4.07 -9.82 -11.92
C ILE A 243 -4.33 -9.69 -13.42
N LEU A 244 -5.57 -9.62 -13.89
CA LEU A 244 -5.87 -9.67 -15.33
C LEU A 244 -5.23 -8.54 -16.13
N PRO A 245 -5.32 -7.26 -15.69
CA PRO A 245 -4.62 -6.17 -16.38
C PRO A 245 -3.11 -6.40 -16.44
N LEU A 246 -2.55 -7.03 -15.42
CA LEU A 246 -1.13 -7.28 -15.31
C LEU A 246 -0.66 -8.35 -16.32
N ILE A 247 -1.41 -9.43 -16.54
CA ILE A 247 -1.02 -10.51 -17.45
C ILE A 247 -0.77 -9.98 -18.87
N THR A 248 -1.71 -9.25 -19.43
CA THR A 248 -1.60 -8.72 -20.80
C THR A 248 -0.49 -7.70 -20.94
N TYR A 249 -0.30 -6.89 -19.88
CA TYR A 249 0.78 -5.94 -19.79
C TYR A 249 2.15 -6.65 -19.77
N LEU A 250 2.32 -7.72 -19.01
CA LEU A 250 3.59 -8.45 -18.89
C LEU A 250 4.01 -9.13 -20.19
N TRP A 251 3.09 -9.65 -20.99
CA TRP A 251 3.41 -10.17 -22.31
C TRP A 251 4.03 -9.09 -23.20
N ARG A 252 3.48 -7.88 -23.15
CA ARG A 252 4.03 -6.73 -23.87
C ARG A 252 5.40 -6.34 -23.31
N PHE A 253 5.55 -6.34 -22.00
CA PHE A 253 6.81 -5.98 -21.33
C PHE A 253 7.92 -6.96 -21.67
N ASP A 254 7.68 -8.26 -21.58
CA ASP A 254 8.66 -9.29 -21.97
C ASP A 254 9.11 -9.16 -23.43
N LYS A 255 8.16 -8.89 -24.34
CA LYS A 255 8.49 -8.65 -25.75
C LYS A 255 9.40 -7.45 -25.92
N ASN A 256 9.09 -6.33 -25.28
CA ASN A 256 9.88 -5.11 -25.38
C ASN A 256 11.24 -5.27 -24.69
N PHE A 257 11.30 -5.94 -23.54
CA PHE A 257 12.56 -6.21 -22.86
C PHE A 257 13.53 -7.02 -23.73
N LYS A 258 13.05 -8.03 -24.45
CA LYS A 258 13.90 -8.79 -25.40
C LYS A 258 14.53 -7.91 -26.47
N ALA A 259 13.81 -6.90 -26.94
CA ALA A 259 14.28 -5.98 -27.98
C ALA A 259 15.14 -4.83 -27.43
N LEU A 260 14.92 -4.41 -26.21
CA LEU A 260 15.51 -3.21 -25.58
C LEU A 260 16.35 -3.56 -24.34
N ARG A 261 16.91 -4.74 -24.28
CA ARG A 261 17.64 -5.25 -23.11
C ARG A 261 18.79 -4.35 -22.66
N SER A 262 19.39 -3.63 -23.61
CA SER A 262 20.48 -2.68 -23.34
C SER A 262 20.08 -1.50 -22.46
N GLU A 263 18.77 -1.18 -22.38
CA GLU A 263 18.26 -0.10 -21.53
C GLU A 263 18.26 -0.45 -20.04
N ALA A 264 18.25 -1.76 -19.71
CA ALA A 264 18.28 -2.25 -18.33
C ALA A 264 19.24 -3.46 -18.24
N PRO A 265 20.55 -3.27 -18.42
CA PRO A 265 21.53 -4.35 -18.53
C PRO A 265 21.71 -5.16 -17.25
N TRP A 266 21.28 -4.63 -16.11
CA TRP A 266 21.29 -5.32 -14.80
C TRP A 266 20.17 -6.36 -14.65
N LEU A 267 19.14 -6.35 -15.51
CA LEU A 267 18.10 -7.37 -15.48
C LEU A 267 18.56 -8.65 -16.18
N THR A 268 18.56 -9.73 -15.45
CA THR A 268 18.97 -11.06 -15.96
C THR A 268 17.80 -11.94 -16.34
N GLU A 269 16.61 -11.65 -15.82
CA GLU A 269 15.38 -12.41 -16.00
C GLU A 269 14.33 -11.61 -16.78
N LEU A 270 13.33 -12.30 -17.32
CA LEU A 270 12.17 -11.64 -17.94
C LEU A 270 11.34 -10.89 -16.88
N PRO A 271 10.78 -9.73 -17.20
CA PRO A 271 9.86 -9.00 -16.32
C PRO A 271 8.76 -9.87 -15.71
N SER A 272 8.15 -10.77 -16.51
CA SER A 272 7.14 -11.70 -16.01
C SER A 272 7.66 -12.70 -14.97
N ALA A 273 8.92 -13.13 -15.08
CA ALA A 273 9.55 -14.01 -14.09
C ALA A 273 9.79 -13.26 -12.77
N ILE A 274 10.29 -12.03 -12.86
CA ILE A 274 10.47 -11.15 -11.70
C ILE A 274 9.13 -10.93 -10.98
N VAL A 275 8.06 -10.66 -11.74
CA VAL A 275 6.72 -10.45 -11.18
C VAL A 275 6.24 -11.71 -10.44
N ARG A 276 6.30 -12.88 -11.04
CA ARG A 276 5.89 -14.12 -10.36
C ARG A 276 6.65 -14.36 -9.05
N LYS A 277 7.93 -14.03 -9.03
CA LYS A 277 8.76 -14.21 -7.85
C LYS A 277 8.43 -13.21 -6.73
N HIS A 278 8.23 -11.93 -7.06
CA HIS A 278 8.24 -10.85 -6.09
C HIS A 278 6.87 -10.24 -5.78
N ILE A 279 5.88 -10.43 -6.66
CA ILE A 279 4.61 -9.70 -6.55
C ILE A 279 3.51 -10.62 -6.00
N ARG A 280 2.69 -10.06 -5.11
CA ARG A 280 1.42 -10.67 -4.66
C ARG A 280 0.31 -9.64 -4.79
N LEU A 281 -0.88 -10.10 -5.14
CA LEU A 281 -2.03 -9.23 -5.42
C LEU A 281 -3.23 -9.64 -4.57
N GLY A 282 -3.88 -8.67 -3.96
CA GLY A 282 -5.16 -8.89 -3.31
C GLY A 282 -6.26 -9.25 -4.31
N THR A 283 -7.18 -10.09 -3.90
CA THR A 283 -8.34 -10.47 -4.73
C THR A 283 -9.49 -9.47 -4.64
N HIS A 284 -9.50 -8.62 -3.63
CA HIS A 284 -10.47 -7.54 -3.53
C HIS A 284 -10.38 -6.61 -4.75
N SER A 285 -11.50 -6.10 -5.21
CA SER A 285 -11.69 -5.32 -6.45
C SER A 285 -11.40 -6.08 -7.76
N THR A 286 -11.14 -7.38 -7.72
CA THR A 286 -10.97 -8.16 -8.93
C THR A 286 -12.32 -8.42 -9.58
N ALA A 287 -12.53 -7.89 -10.77
CA ALA A 287 -13.70 -8.24 -11.57
C ALA A 287 -13.50 -9.63 -12.17
N ILE A 288 -14.14 -10.63 -11.60
CA ILE A 288 -14.24 -11.98 -12.18
C ILE A 288 -15.46 -11.98 -13.10
N GLY A 289 -15.22 -11.86 -14.40
CA GLY A 289 -16.30 -11.96 -15.39
C GLY A 289 -16.77 -13.41 -15.52
N ASP A 290 -16.14 -14.19 -16.38
CA ASP A 290 -16.34 -15.63 -16.50
C ASP A 290 -15.29 -16.36 -15.64
N PRO A 291 -15.69 -17.09 -14.58
CA PRO A 291 -14.76 -17.80 -13.70
C PRO A 291 -13.88 -18.83 -14.44
N GLU A 292 -14.42 -19.52 -15.43
CA GLU A 292 -13.66 -20.52 -16.18
C GLU A 292 -12.53 -19.87 -16.98
N VAL A 293 -12.82 -18.75 -17.63
CA VAL A 293 -11.81 -17.98 -18.37
C VAL A 293 -10.79 -17.38 -17.40
N TYR A 294 -11.25 -16.84 -16.27
CA TYR A 294 -10.39 -16.27 -15.26
C TYR A 294 -9.35 -17.29 -14.75
N PHE A 295 -9.80 -18.47 -14.30
CA PHE A 295 -8.89 -19.50 -13.78
C PHE A 295 -7.96 -20.07 -14.84
N LYS A 296 -8.42 -20.22 -16.09
CA LYS A 296 -7.54 -20.62 -17.21
C LYS A 296 -6.43 -19.59 -17.48
N LEU A 297 -6.72 -18.31 -17.34
CA LEU A 297 -5.70 -17.26 -17.48
C LEU A 297 -4.69 -17.30 -16.34
N LEU A 298 -5.13 -17.49 -15.09
CA LEU A 298 -4.25 -17.64 -13.93
C LEU A 298 -3.30 -18.83 -14.12
N GLU A 299 -3.84 -19.99 -14.45
CA GLU A 299 -3.08 -21.22 -14.71
C GLU A 299 -2.06 -21.01 -15.85
N SER A 300 -2.50 -20.42 -16.97
CA SER A 300 -1.63 -20.18 -18.13
C SER A 300 -0.46 -19.23 -17.83
N PHE A 301 -0.64 -18.34 -16.86
CA PHE A 301 0.38 -17.42 -16.42
C PHE A 301 1.24 -17.98 -15.27
N GLY A 302 0.79 -19.04 -14.60
CA GLY A 302 1.42 -19.59 -13.40
C GLY A 302 1.30 -18.61 -12.23
N ALA A 303 0.07 -18.16 -11.96
CA ALA A 303 -0.22 -17.12 -10.98
C ALA A 303 -0.88 -17.65 -9.69
N ASP A 304 -0.95 -18.97 -9.53
CA ASP A 304 -1.70 -19.62 -8.45
C ASP A 304 -1.21 -19.20 -7.06
N ASP A 305 0.08 -18.89 -6.93
CA ASP A 305 0.70 -18.45 -5.69
C ASP A 305 0.84 -16.91 -5.58
N MET A 306 0.31 -16.17 -6.55
CA MET A 306 0.40 -14.70 -6.58
C MET A 306 -0.78 -14.00 -5.93
N LEU A 307 -1.85 -14.71 -5.64
CA LEU A 307 -3.08 -14.14 -5.09
C LEU A 307 -3.09 -14.21 -3.56
N LEU A 308 -3.54 -13.12 -2.94
CA LEU A 308 -3.84 -13.02 -1.52
C LEU A 308 -5.37 -12.96 -1.38
N TRP A 309 -5.88 -13.90 -0.61
CA TRP A 309 -7.33 -14.03 -0.33
C TRP A 309 -7.70 -13.30 0.94
#